data_3f3f09f996bd86b161053a8156caaa03
#
_entry.id   3f3f09f996bd86b161053a8156caaa03
#
_cell.length_a   1.000
_cell.length_b   1.000
_cell.length_c   1.000
_cell.angle_alpha   90.00
_cell.angle_beta   90.00
_cell.angle_gamma   90.00
#
_symmetry.space_group_name_H-M   'P 1'
#
loop_
_entity.id
_entity.type
_entity.pdbx_description
1 polymer ?
#
loop_
_entity_poly.entity_id
_entity_poly.type
_entity_poly.pdbx_seq_one_letter_code
_entity_poly.pdbx_strand_id
1 'polypeptide(L)'
;MKIYRTTKDIVINHQGDLFKVEDLDWDSLVNRDDLYSFVSSKIAGMAPFSASEFLENDWRAPIHHQEIWAAGVTYLRSREARMEESKTSGAADFYAKVYEADRPELFFKSTAERCAGPNEIVHIRRDSHWNVPEPELTLFASSSGKIVGYTIGNDMSSRDIEGENPLYLPQAKSYDFSAAIGPCLYVPQSPLASDTVIKMNIERAGVIAFEGQIKIDRIKRKHQELEDYIFREMSFPKRVYLMSGT
;
A
#
# COMPACT_ATOMS: atom_id res chain seq x y z
N MET A 1 1.73 16.64 4.40
CA MET A 1 0.63 16.99 3.46
C MET A 1 -0.02 15.73 2.92
N LYS A 2 -1.23 15.82 2.37
CA LYS A 2 -1.94 14.72 1.70
C LYS A 2 -2.22 15.12 0.27
N ILE A 3 -1.88 14.24 -0.68
CA ILE A 3 -2.11 14.47 -2.11
C ILE A 3 -3.17 13.48 -2.56
N TYR A 4 -4.31 13.99 -3.00
CA TYR A 4 -5.44 13.20 -3.48
C TYR A 4 -5.49 13.24 -5.00
N ARG A 5 -5.68 12.09 -5.61
CA ARG A 5 -6.06 11.97 -7.02
C ARG A 5 -7.57 11.90 -7.10
N THR A 6 -8.18 12.78 -7.87
CA THR A 6 -9.63 12.78 -8.09
C THR A 6 -9.96 12.43 -9.54
N THR A 7 -11.24 12.36 -9.86
CA THR A 7 -11.69 12.13 -11.25
C THR A 7 -11.25 13.20 -12.23
N LYS A 8 -10.97 14.42 -11.76
CA LYS A 8 -10.69 15.58 -12.61
C LYS A 8 -9.31 16.19 -12.33
N ASP A 9 -8.94 16.25 -11.05
CA ASP A 9 -7.87 17.11 -10.59
C ASP A 9 -6.97 16.39 -9.57
N ILE A 10 -5.88 17.03 -9.22
CA ILE A 10 -5.06 16.70 -8.06
C ILE A 10 -5.37 17.71 -6.97
N VAL A 11 -5.74 17.23 -5.80
CA VAL A 11 -6.03 18.06 -4.63
C VAL A 11 -4.99 17.83 -3.55
N ILE A 12 -4.44 18.92 -3.02
CA ILE A 12 -3.44 18.90 -1.96
C ILE A 12 -4.08 19.46 -0.70
N ASN A 13 -4.09 18.64 0.37
CA ASN A 13 -4.40 19.11 1.72
C ASN A 13 -3.09 19.40 2.45
N HIS A 14 -2.88 20.65 2.76
CA HIS A 14 -1.72 21.10 3.53
C HIS A 14 -2.19 21.95 4.71
N GLN A 15 -1.93 21.48 5.94
CA GLN A 15 -2.30 22.15 7.20
C GLN A 15 -3.81 22.43 7.35
N GLY A 16 -4.65 21.65 6.69
CA GLY A 16 -6.11 21.81 6.69
C GLY A 16 -6.67 22.54 5.47
N ASP A 17 -5.85 23.33 4.80
CA ASP A 17 -6.22 24.04 3.59
C ASP A 17 -6.15 23.12 2.36
N LEU A 18 -7.07 23.32 1.41
CA LEU A 18 -7.19 22.55 0.17
C LEU A 18 -6.77 23.39 -1.03
N PHE A 19 -5.87 22.83 -1.85
CA PHE A 19 -5.37 23.47 -3.06
C PHE A 19 -5.58 22.57 -4.25
N LYS A 20 -6.04 23.12 -5.36
CA LYS A 20 -6.30 22.40 -6.61
C LYS A 20 -5.14 22.63 -7.58
N VAL A 21 -4.51 21.56 -8.06
CA VAL A 21 -3.44 21.61 -9.06
C VAL A 21 -4.01 21.16 -10.40
N GLU A 22 -4.02 22.07 -11.39
CA GLU A 22 -4.65 21.85 -12.69
C GLU A 22 -3.64 21.62 -13.83
N ASP A 23 -2.40 22.02 -13.66
CA ASP A 23 -1.36 22.08 -14.71
C ASP A 23 -0.36 20.92 -14.68
N LEU A 24 -0.62 19.90 -13.85
CA LEU A 24 0.22 18.71 -13.73
C LEU A 24 -0.63 17.44 -13.72
N ASP A 25 -0.20 16.44 -14.48
CA ASP A 25 -0.70 15.08 -14.29
C ASP A 25 -0.07 14.41 -13.06
N TRP A 26 -0.68 13.30 -12.63
CA TRP A 26 -0.24 12.57 -11.44
C TRP A 26 1.23 12.15 -11.50
N ASP A 27 1.66 11.50 -12.60
CA ASP A 27 3.02 10.97 -12.73
C ASP A 27 4.06 12.09 -12.70
N SER A 28 3.78 13.22 -13.36
CA SER A 28 4.65 14.38 -13.36
C SER A 28 4.79 15.03 -11.99
N LEU A 29 3.68 15.04 -11.23
CA LEU A 29 3.70 15.58 -9.87
C LEU A 29 4.53 14.72 -8.93
N VAL A 30 4.26 13.39 -8.88
CA VAL A 30 4.84 12.52 -7.86
C VAL A 30 6.23 11.98 -8.21
N ASN A 31 6.69 12.18 -9.46
CA ASN A 31 7.96 11.65 -9.95
C ASN A 31 9.19 12.46 -9.48
N ARG A 32 9.38 12.61 -8.18
CA ARG A 32 10.37 13.53 -7.58
C ARG A 32 10.93 12.99 -6.26
N ASP A 33 12.20 13.24 -6.01
CA ASP A 33 12.86 12.96 -4.73
C ASP A 33 12.60 14.07 -3.69
N ASP A 34 12.26 15.25 -4.17
CA ASP A 34 11.99 16.46 -3.39
C ASP A 34 10.48 16.77 -3.29
N LEU A 35 9.63 15.72 -3.33
CA LEU A 35 8.18 15.86 -3.48
C LEU A 35 7.55 16.84 -2.47
N TYR A 36 7.93 16.75 -1.19
CA TYR A 36 7.38 17.65 -0.17
C TYR A 36 7.69 19.11 -0.47
N SER A 37 8.95 19.46 -0.71
CA SER A 37 9.38 20.84 -0.95
C SER A 37 8.85 21.39 -2.26
N PHE A 38 8.80 20.57 -3.30
CA PHE A 38 8.22 20.95 -4.59
C PHE A 38 6.74 21.30 -4.44
N VAL A 39 5.94 20.41 -3.83
CA VAL A 39 4.50 20.64 -3.65
C VAL A 39 4.27 21.86 -2.74
N SER A 40 5.06 22.02 -1.67
CA SER A 40 4.98 23.20 -0.82
C SER A 40 5.22 24.51 -1.59
N SER A 41 6.22 24.51 -2.48
CA SER A 41 6.50 25.66 -3.35
C SER A 41 5.40 25.91 -4.37
N LYS A 42 4.82 24.84 -4.91
CA LYS A 42 3.75 24.91 -5.92
C LYS A 42 2.48 25.54 -5.37
N ILE A 43 2.10 25.22 -4.13
CA ILE A 43 0.89 25.76 -3.48
C ILE A 43 1.15 27.12 -2.81
N ALA A 44 2.40 27.54 -2.67
CA ALA A 44 2.73 28.84 -2.08
C ALA A 44 2.12 29.97 -2.89
N GLY A 45 1.30 30.81 -2.24
CA GLY A 45 0.60 31.92 -2.90
C GLY A 45 -0.69 31.52 -3.64
N MET A 46 -1.06 30.24 -3.69
CA MET A 46 -2.37 29.83 -4.18
C MET A 46 -3.46 30.12 -3.15
N ALA A 47 -4.64 30.50 -3.61
CA ALA A 47 -5.81 30.59 -2.75
C ALA A 47 -6.38 29.19 -2.50
N PRO A 48 -6.71 28.82 -1.24
CA PRO A 48 -7.39 27.57 -0.96
C PRO A 48 -8.82 27.60 -1.52
N PHE A 49 -9.33 26.43 -1.93
CA PHE A 49 -10.70 26.27 -2.36
C PHE A 49 -11.59 25.69 -1.25
N SER A 50 -12.91 25.77 -1.43
CA SER A 50 -13.86 25.33 -0.41
C SER A 50 -13.85 23.81 -0.22
N ALA A 51 -13.82 23.37 1.04
CA ALA A 51 -13.94 21.94 1.37
C ALA A 51 -15.26 21.30 0.90
N SER A 52 -16.33 22.09 0.71
CA SER A 52 -17.61 21.60 0.19
C SER A 52 -17.53 21.11 -1.27
N GLU A 53 -16.49 21.51 -2.01
CA GLU A 53 -16.22 21.07 -3.37
C GLU A 53 -15.36 19.81 -3.44
N PHE A 54 -14.84 19.34 -2.30
CA PHE A 54 -13.96 18.18 -2.20
C PHE A 54 -14.72 16.95 -1.71
N LEU A 55 -15.36 16.24 -2.63
CA LEU A 55 -16.23 15.10 -2.34
C LEU A 55 -15.45 13.80 -2.34
N GLU A 56 -15.67 12.95 -1.32
CA GLU A 56 -15.03 11.64 -1.21
C GLU A 56 -15.34 10.70 -2.39
N ASN A 57 -16.50 10.84 -2.99
CA ASN A 57 -16.90 10.07 -4.19
C ASN A 57 -16.05 10.39 -5.43
N ASP A 58 -15.35 11.51 -5.45
CA ASP A 58 -14.44 11.87 -6.53
C ASP A 58 -13.02 11.30 -6.33
N TRP A 59 -12.70 10.77 -5.16
CA TRP A 59 -11.36 10.23 -4.89
C TRP A 59 -11.09 8.98 -5.71
N ARG A 60 -9.85 8.86 -6.18
CA ARG A 60 -9.33 7.71 -6.91
C ARG A 60 -8.12 7.16 -6.19
N ALA A 61 -7.77 5.91 -6.47
CA ALA A 61 -6.50 5.37 -6.01
C ALA A 61 -5.37 6.35 -6.38
N PRO A 62 -4.44 6.66 -5.45
CA PRO A 62 -3.33 7.59 -5.70
C PRO A 62 -2.24 6.94 -6.56
N ILE A 63 -2.62 6.36 -7.70
CA ILE A 63 -1.76 5.62 -8.61
C ILE A 63 -2.20 5.88 -10.06
N HIS A 64 -1.25 5.83 -11.02
CA HIS A 64 -1.54 5.97 -12.46
C HIS A 64 -0.78 4.93 -13.29
N HIS A 65 0.56 5.01 -13.35
CA HIS A 65 1.39 4.05 -14.09
C HIS A 65 2.41 3.33 -13.17
N GLN A 66 2.28 3.48 -11.87
CA GLN A 66 3.15 2.82 -10.91
C GLN A 66 2.77 1.34 -10.78
N GLU A 67 3.75 0.54 -10.42
CA GLU A 67 3.53 -0.83 -10.00
C GLU A 67 3.28 -0.89 -8.48
N ILE A 68 2.58 -1.92 -8.04
CA ILE A 68 2.43 -2.27 -6.63
C ILE A 68 3.15 -3.59 -6.39
N TRP A 69 4.10 -3.58 -5.48
CA TRP A 69 4.80 -4.73 -4.94
C TRP A 69 4.43 -4.91 -3.47
N ALA A 70 4.72 -6.08 -2.92
CA ALA A 70 4.47 -6.35 -1.51
C ALA A 70 5.60 -7.17 -0.90
N ALA A 71 5.72 -7.06 0.43
CA ALA A 71 6.66 -7.82 1.23
C ALA A 71 5.89 -8.80 2.12
N GLY A 72 6.22 -10.09 2.03
CA GLY A 72 5.60 -11.13 2.86
C GLY A 72 6.33 -11.37 4.18
N VAL A 73 5.61 -11.92 5.16
CA VAL A 73 6.15 -12.45 6.43
C VAL A 73 7.05 -11.45 7.18
N THR A 74 6.65 -10.19 7.23
CA THR A 74 7.45 -9.12 7.84
C THR A 74 7.18 -8.92 9.32
N TYR A 75 6.02 -9.37 9.84
CA TYR A 75 5.64 -9.32 11.24
C TYR A 75 5.71 -10.71 11.88
N LEU A 76 5.98 -10.77 13.19
CA LEU A 76 5.97 -12.03 13.93
C LEU A 76 4.59 -12.72 13.86
N ARG A 77 3.53 -11.94 13.95
CA ARG A 77 2.15 -12.43 13.85
C ARG A 77 1.87 -13.07 12.49
N SER A 78 2.35 -12.46 11.39
CA SER A 78 2.15 -13.03 10.05
C SER A 78 2.92 -14.34 9.89
N ARG A 79 4.15 -14.45 10.44
CA ARG A 79 4.87 -15.72 10.47
C ARG A 79 4.07 -16.82 11.19
N GLU A 80 3.55 -16.54 12.36
CA GLU A 80 2.77 -17.50 13.16
C GLU A 80 1.50 -17.93 12.43
N ALA A 81 0.77 -16.98 11.84
CA ALA A 81 -0.42 -17.27 11.04
C ALA A 81 -0.11 -18.15 9.83
N ARG A 82 0.95 -17.83 9.07
CA ARG A 82 1.39 -18.62 7.90
C ARG A 82 1.83 -20.03 8.27
N MET A 83 2.54 -20.18 9.37
CA MET A 83 2.95 -21.49 9.86
C MET A 83 1.74 -22.35 10.23
N GLU A 84 0.71 -21.77 10.87
CA GLU A 84 -0.52 -22.47 11.21
C GLU A 84 -1.32 -22.89 9.96
N GLU A 85 -1.50 -21.98 9.01
CA GLU A 85 -2.25 -22.19 7.76
C GLU A 85 -1.62 -23.27 6.87
N SER A 86 -0.29 -23.41 6.91
CA SER A 86 0.46 -24.35 6.05
C SER A 86 0.90 -25.63 6.75
N LYS A 87 0.40 -25.93 7.95
CA LYS A 87 0.73 -27.17 8.68
C LYS A 87 0.44 -28.44 7.86
N THR A 88 -0.66 -28.45 7.14
CA THR A 88 -1.10 -29.62 6.36
C THR A 88 -0.32 -29.80 5.05
N SER A 89 0.21 -28.71 4.47
CA SER A 89 0.97 -28.75 3.22
C SER A 89 2.47 -28.96 3.42
N GLY A 90 2.96 -28.94 4.66
CA GLY A 90 4.40 -29.03 4.96
C GLY A 90 5.18 -27.76 4.65
N ALA A 91 4.51 -26.65 4.31
CA ALA A 91 5.14 -25.37 3.96
C ALA A 91 5.47 -24.49 5.17
N ALA A 92 5.09 -24.88 6.38
CA ALA A 92 5.31 -24.10 7.60
C ALA A 92 6.79 -23.71 7.81
N ASP A 93 7.73 -24.63 7.52
CA ASP A 93 9.15 -24.40 7.65
C ASP A 93 9.69 -23.33 6.68
N PHE A 94 9.07 -23.17 5.50
CA PHE A 94 9.47 -22.13 4.55
C PHE A 94 9.18 -20.73 5.12
N TYR A 95 8.02 -20.52 5.72
CA TYR A 95 7.64 -19.23 6.29
C TYR A 95 8.49 -18.87 7.52
N ALA A 96 8.84 -19.86 8.35
CA ALA A 96 9.80 -19.66 9.44
C ALA A 96 11.18 -19.22 8.89
N LYS A 97 11.67 -19.89 7.84
CA LYS A 97 12.95 -19.56 7.20
C LYS A 97 12.93 -18.17 6.57
N VAL A 98 11.85 -17.79 5.87
CA VAL A 98 11.71 -16.45 5.26
C VAL A 98 11.76 -15.35 6.31
N TYR A 99 11.09 -15.54 7.46
CA TYR A 99 11.14 -14.57 8.55
C TYR A 99 12.56 -14.37 9.09
N GLU A 100 13.36 -15.43 9.21
CA GLU A 100 14.74 -15.36 9.73
C GLU A 100 15.80 -15.03 8.66
N ALA A 101 15.49 -15.18 7.38
CA ALA A 101 16.43 -14.95 6.29
C ALA A 101 16.85 -13.48 6.17
N ASP A 102 18.06 -13.24 5.66
CA ASP A 102 18.52 -11.88 5.31
C ASP A 102 17.69 -11.30 4.17
N ARG A 103 17.37 -12.12 3.16
CA ARG A 103 16.57 -11.71 2.00
C ARG A 103 15.08 -11.70 2.34
N PRO A 104 14.38 -10.56 2.18
CA PRO A 104 12.93 -10.48 2.36
C PRO A 104 12.21 -11.24 1.24
N GLU A 105 11.02 -11.70 1.52
CA GLU A 105 10.06 -12.06 0.50
C GLU A 105 9.52 -10.78 -0.14
N LEU A 106 9.71 -10.63 -1.45
CA LEU A 106 9.15 -9.53 -2.25
C LEU A 106 8.45 -10.12 -3.46
N PHE A 107 7.25 -9.68 -3.74
CA PHE A 107 6.48 -10.16 -4.88
C PHE A 107 5.70 -9.04 -5.55
N PHE A 108 5.46 -9.20 -6.85
CA PHE A 108 4.58 -8.33 -7.61
C PHE A 108 3.14 -8.52 -7.15
N LYS A 109 2.47 -7.42 -6.81
CA LYS A 109 1.09 -7.44 -6.32
C LYS A 109 0.09 -7.04 -7.40
N SER A 110 0.27 -5.88 -8.02
CA SER A 110 -0.70 -5.36 -8.98
C SER A 110 -0.13 -4.28 -9.89
N THR A 111 -0.78 -4.09 -11.04
CA THR A 111 -0.70 -2.85 -11.80
C THR A 111 -1.77 -1.85 -11.34
N ALA A 112 -1.66 -0.61 -11.81
CA ALA A 112 -2.64 0.42 -11.50
C ALA A 112 -4.06 0.07 -11.99
N GLU A 113 -4.17 -0.59 -13.15
CA GLU A 113 -5.47 -0.95 -13.76
C GLU A 113 -6.22 -2.03 -12.97
N ARG A 114 -5.51 -2.79 -12.13
CA ARG A 114 -6.07 -3.86 -11.29
C ARG A 114 -6.16 -3.48 -9.82
N CYS A 115 -5.97 -2.19 -9.51
CA CYS A 115 -6.00 -1.66 -8.14
C CYS A 115 -7.28 -0.89 -7.89
N ALA A 116 -7.97 -1.24 -6.80
CA ALA A 116 -9.13 -0.48 -6.33
C ALA A 116 -8.69 0.78 -5.57
N GLY A 117 -9.50 1.83 -5.67
CA GLY A 117 -9.37 3.06 -4.92
C GLY A 117 -10.31 3.13 -3.71
N PRO A 118 -10.38 4.31 -3.06
CA PRO A 118 -11.34 4.56 -1.99
C PRO A 118 -12.78 4.34 -2.48
N ASN A 119 -13.59 3.71 -1.64
CA ASN A 119 -14.99 3.37 -1.92
C ASN A 119 -15.23 2.43 -3.12
N GLU A 120 -14.17 1.84 -3.67
CA GLU A 120 -14.28 0.86 -4.75
C GLU A 120 -14.25 -0.58 -4.19
N ILE A 121 -14.68 -1.54 -5.01
CA ILE A 121 -14.82 -2.94 -4.63
C ILE A 121 -13.51 -3.68 -4.86
N VAL A 122 -12.98 -4.33 -3.83
CA VAL A 122 -11.94 -5.36 -3.99
C VAL A 122 -12.59 -6.70 -4.30
N HIS A 123 -11.89 -7.52 -5.07
CA HIS A 123 -12.38 -8.84 -5.44
C HIS A 123 -11.81 -9.94 -4.56
N ILE A 124 -12.54 -11.04 -4.48
CA ILE A 124 -12.08 -12.34 -4.02
C ILE A 124 -12.17 -13.34 -5.17
N ARG A 125 -11.31 -14.35 -5.17
CA ARG A 125 -11.31 -15.36 -6.22
C ARG A 125 -12.53 -16.27 -6.11
N ARG A 126 -13.08 -16.70 -7.26
CA ARG A 126 -14.22 -17.62 -7.31
C ARG A 126 -13.85 -19.04 -6.93
N ASP A 127 -12.59 -19.40 -7.09
CA ASP A 127 -12.00 -20.73 -6.82
C ASP A 127 -11.29 -20.76 -5.45
N SER A 128 -11.54 -19.78 -4.58
CA SER A 128 -11.03 -19.72 -3.21
C SER A 128 -12.16 -19.63 -2.21
N HIS A 129 -12.02 -20.34 -1.10
CA HIS A 129 -13.01 -20.41 -0.03
C HIS A 129 -12.57 -19.66 1.24
N TRP A 130 -11.32 -19.24 1.30
CA TRP A 130 -10.76 -18.50 2.44
C TRP A 130 -9.96 -17.29 1.96
N ASN A 131 -10.57 -16.13 2.01
CA ASN A 131 -9.99 -14.86 1.58
C ASN A 131 -9.95 -13.87 2.75
N VAL A 132 -8.85 -13.13 2.86
CA VAL A 132 -8.64 -12.16 3.93
C VAL A 132 -8.11 -10.83 3.39
N PRO A 133 -8.55 -9.69 3.95
CA PRO A 133 -7.90 -8.42 3.74
C PRO A 133 -6.65 -8.31 4.61
N GLU A 134 -5.58 -7.79 4.06
CA GLU A 134 -4.32 -7.50 4.75
C GLU A 134 -4.04 -5.99 4.68
N PRO A 135 -4.36 -5.23 5.75
CA PRO A 135 -4.11 -3.79 5.79
C PRO A 135 -2.64 -3.52 6.05
N GLU A 136 -2.00 -2.75 5.17
CA GLU A 136 -0.56 -2.55 5.19
C GLU A 136 -0.17 -1.08 5.04
N LEU A 137 0.85 -0.66 5.78
CA LEU A 137 1.57 0.54 5.42
C LEU A 137 2.20 0.32 4.05
N THR A 138 1.91 1.21 3.13
CA THR A 138 2.42 1.14 1.77
C THR A 138 3.38 2.30 1.53
N LEU A 139 4.63 1.97 1.25
CA LEU A 139 5.70 2.92 0.95
C LEU A 139 5.55 3.40 -0.49
N PHE A 140 5.86 4.65 -0.75
CA PHE A 140 5.97 5.18 -2.10
C PHE A 140 7.40 5.64 -2.35
N ALA A 141 8.09 4.94 -3.25
CA ALA A 141 9.47 5.22 -3.57
C ALA A 141 9.65 5.92 -4.91
N SER A 142 10.57 6.86 -4.94
CA SER A 142 11.03 7.52 -6.15
C SER A 142 11.85 6.55 -7.03
N SER A 143 12.16 6.92 -8.26
CA SER A 143 13.00 6.08 -9.14
C SER A 143 14.45 5.95 -8.66
N SER A 144 14.87 6.74 -7.68
CA SER A 144 16.18 6.61 -7.02
C SER A 144 16.15 5.66 -5.81
N GLY A 145 14.98 5.06 -5.49
CA GLY A 145 14.81 4.22 -4.29
C GLY A 145 14.62 5.02 -3.00
N LYS A 146 14.26 6.29 -3.09
CA LYS A 146 13.99 7.12 -1.91
C LYS A 146 12.51 7.04 -1.54
N ILE A 147 12.20 6.68 -0.30
CA ILE A 147 10.84 6.74 0.23
C ILE A 147 10.44 8.22 0.36
N VAL A 148 9.47 8.65 -0.43
CA VAL A 148 9.01 10.05 -0.50
C VAL A 148 7.59 10.24 -0.01
N GLY A 149 6.87 9.16 0.25
CA GLY A 149 5.49 9.19 0.75
C GLY A 149 4.99 7.85 1.21
N TYR A 150 3.77 7.84 1.69
CA TYR A 150 3.09 6.67 2.25
C TYR A 150 1.62 6.68 1.86
N THR A 151 1.03 5.50 1.82
CA THR A 151 -0.43 5.33 1.76
C THR A 151 -0.83 4.10 2.57
N ILE A 152 -2.11 3.81 2.68
CA ILE A 152 -2.60 2.53 3.19
C ILE A 152 -2.91 1.63 2.01
N GLY A 153 -2.45 0.39 2.08
CA GLY A 153 -2.77 -0.66 1.14
C GLY A 153 -3.64 -1.75 1.76
N ASN A 154 -4.31 -2.49 0.89
CA ASN A 154 -4.97 -3.74 1.22
C ASN A 154 -4.46 -4.81 0.25
N ASP A 155 -3.68 -5.76 0.77
CA ASP A 155 -3.23 -6.95 0.05
C ASP A 155 -4.26 -8.07 0.22
N MET A 156 -5.33 -8.07 -0.62
CA MET A 156 -6.29 -9.17 -0.60
C MET A 156 -5.63 -10.49 -0.94
N SER A 157 -5.85 -11.49 -0.09
CA SER A 157 -5.14 -12.77 -0.11
C SER A 157 -6.12 -13.94 -0.13
N SER A 158 -5.91 -14.87 -1.08
CA SER A 158 -6.59 -16.16 -1.10
C SER A 158 -5.80 -17.17 -0.29
N ARG A 159 -6.12 -17.26 1.02
CA ARG A 159 -5.35 -17.99 2.03
C ARG A 159 -5.28 -19.49 1.80
N ASP A 160 -6.34 -20.09 1.30
CA ASP A 160 -6.38 -21.51 0.96
C ASP A 160 -5.41 -21.84 -0.18
N ILE A 161 -5.37 -21.03 -1.25
CA ILE A 161 -4.44 -21.21 -2.37
C ILE A 161 -2.99 -20.99 -1.91
N GLU A 162 -2.76 -19.95 -1.09
CA GLU A 162 -1.44 -19.65 -0.54
C GLU A 162 -0.94 -20.76 0.40
N GLY A 163 -1.84 -21.32 1.22
CA GLY A 163 -1.52 -22.42 2.14
C GLY A 163 -1.36 -23.77 1.43
N GLU A 164 -1.96 -23.96 0.25
CA GLU A 164 -1.84 -25.19 -0.52
C GLU A 164 -0.40 -25.41 -1.02
N ASN A 165 0.19 -24.40 -1.61
CA ASN A 165 1.57 -24.46 -2.10
C ASN A 165 2.18 -23.07 -2.21
N PRO A 166 3.38 -22.81 -1.62
CA PRO A 166 4.07 -21.51 -1.73
C PRO A 166 4.31 -21.04 -3.17
N LEU A 167 4.41 -21.97 -4.13
CA LEU A 167 4.57 -21.65 -5.56
C LEU A 167 3.30 -21.04 -6.19
N TYR A 168 2.17 -21.11 -5.50
CA TYR A 168 0.90 -20.52 -5.95
C TYR A 168 0.70 -19.09 -5.44
N LEU A 169 1.71 -18.52 -4.77
CA LEU A 169 1.67 -17.13 -4.30
C LEU A 169 1.20 -16.12 -5.36
N PRO A 170 1.68 -16.15 -6.62
CA PRO A 170 1.18 -15.24 -7.65
C PRO A 170 -0.33 -15.37 -7.91
N GLN A 171 -0.87 -16.58 -7.85
CA GLN A 171 -2.30 -16.81 -8.02
C GLN A 171 -3.11 -16.37 -6.79
N ALA A 172 -2.56 -16.56 -5.61
CA ALA A 172 -3.20 -16.16 -4.35
C ALA A 172 -3.24 -14.63 -4.16
N LYS A 173 -2.29 -13.90 -4.74
CA LYS A 173 -2.04 -12.48 -4.48
C LYS A 173 -2.31 -11.56 -5.68
N SER A 174 -2.08 -12.00 -6.92
CA SER A 174 -2.04 -11.12 -8.11
C SER A 174 -3.18 -11.43 -9.08
N TYR A 175 -4.39 -11.01 -8.73
CA TYR A 175 -5.58 -11.13 -9.57
C TYR A 175 -6.31 -9.77 -9.64
N ASP A 176 -7.30 -9.66 -10.52
CA ASP A 176 -8.01 -8.39 -10.75
C ASP A 176 -8.63 -7.86 -9.46
N PHE A 177 -8.34 -6.62 -9.13
CA PHE A 177 -8.81 -5.92 -7.93
C PHE A 177 -8.48 -6.65 -6.61
N SER A 178 -7.37 -7.39 -6.58
CA SER A 178 -6.80 -7.96 -5.36
C SER A 178 -6.00 -6.97 -4.52
N ALA A 179 -5.73 -5.79 -5.05
CA ALA A 179 -5.06 -4.69 -4.36
C ALA A 179 -5.98 -3.48 -4.24
N ALA A 180 -5.89 -2.77 -3.13
CA ALA A 180 -6.44 -1.43 -3.00
C ALA A 180 -5.43 -0.52 -2.31
N ILE A 181 -5.37 0.75 -2.72
CA ILE A 181 -4.56 1.77 -2.03
C ILE A 181 -5.33 3.08 -1.92
N GLY A 182 -5.05 3.84 -0.87
CA GLY A 182 -5.66 5.16 -0.70
C GLY A 182 -5.79 5.57 0.78
N PRO A 183 -6.55 6.64 1.05
CA PRO A 183 -7.28 7.48 0.08
C PRO A 183 -6.39 8.53 -0.61
N CYS A 184 -5.13 8.70 -0.18
CA CYS A 184 -4.22 9.71 -0.68
C CYS A 184 -2.77 9.22 -0.59
N LEU A 185 -1.88 9.90 -1.28
CA LEU A 185 -0.45 9.83 -1.01
C LEU A 185 -0.13 10.82 0.13
N TYR A 186 0.25 10.29 1.28
CA TYR A 186 0.70 11.09 2.42
C TYR A 186 2.19 11.38 2.29
N VAL A 187 2.53 12.66 2.19
CA VAL A 187 3.91 13.13 2.03
C VAL A 187 4.28 13.93 3.28
N PRO A 188 4.90 13.32 4.28
CA PRO A 188 5.33 14.00 5.49
C PRO A 188 6.64 14.76 5.27
N GLN A 189 6.95 15.70 6.15
CA GLN A 189 8.22 16.43 6.18
C GLN A 189 9.37 15.59 6.75
N SER A 190 9.03 14.60 7.58
CA SER A 190 9.95 13.64 8.19
C SER A 190 9.31 12.24 8.14
N PRO A 191 10.11 11.16 8.27
CA PRO A 191 9.56 9.80 8.33
C PRO A 191 8.45 9.64 9.36
N LEU A 192 7.55 8.67 9.14
CA LEU A 192 6.48 8.35 10.09
C LEU A 192 7.06 8.00 11.46
N ALA A 193 6.35 8.40 12.51
CA ALA A 193 6.67 7.99 13.87
C ALA A 193 6.55 6.46 14.00
N SER A 194 7.47 5.83 14.71
CA SER A 194 7.53 4.37 14.86
C SER A 194 6.31 3.78 15.56
N ASP A 195 5.60 4.57 16.35
CA ASP A 195 4.38 4.17 17.06
C ASP A 195 3.09 4.40 16.24
N THR A 196 3.22 4.77 14.96
CA THR A 196 2.07 4.88 14.04
C THR A 196 1.29 3.57 14.01
N VAL A 197 -0.05 3.67 14.07
CA VAL A 197 -0.96 2.52 14.17
C VAL A 197 -1.73 2.36 12.86
N ILE A 198 -1.74 1.14 12.34
CA ILE A 198 -2.66 0.71 11.28
C ILE A 198 -3.89 0.10 11.98
N LYS A 199 -5.09 0.53 11.58
CA LYS A 199 -6.36 -0.01 12.06
C LYS A 199 -7.17 -0.55 10.91
N MET A 200 -7.89 -1.65 11.16
CA MET A 200 -8.84 -2.22 10.21
C MET A 200 -10.14 -2.59 10.93
N ASN A 201 -11.26 -2.22 10.31
CA ASN A 201 -12.58 -2.70 10.70
C ASN A 201 -13.23 -3.38 9.48
N ILE A 202 -13.89 -4.50 9.73
CA ILE A 202 -14.76 -5.15 8.74
C ILE A 202 -16.19 -5.04 9.25
N GLU A 203 -17.04 -4.42 8.46
CA GLU A 203 -18.46 -4.26 8.76
C GLU A 203 -19.32 -5.16 7.85
N ARG A 204 -20.32 -5.77 8.42
CA ARG A 204 -21.35 -6.54 7.68
C ARG A 204 -22.75 -6.13 8.17
N ALA A 205 -23.59 -5.70 7.24
CA ALA A 205 -24.95 -5.27 7.53
C ALA A 205 -25.04 -4.25 8.69
N GLY A 206 -24.12 -3.28 8.75
CA GLY A 206 -24.07 -2.24 9.76
C GLY A 206 -23.50 -2.68 11.12
N VAL A 207 -22.92 -3.88 11.22
CA VAL A 207 -22.31 -4.40 12.44
C VAL A 207 -20.83 -4.67 12.21
N ILE A 208 -19.98 -4.27 13.16
CA ILE A 208 -18.54 -4.59 13.12
C ILE A 208 -18.38 -6.10 13.30
N ALA A 209 -17.94 -6.78 12.24
CA ALA A 209 -17.65 -8.20 12.23
C ALA A 209 -16.20 -8.51 12.65
N PHE A 210 -15.29 -7.56 12.47
CA PHE A 210 -13.89 -7.67 12.89
C PHE A 210 -13.32 -6.28 13.14
N GLU A 211 -12.47 -6.18 14.16
CA GLU A 211 -11.66 -5.00 14.45
C GLU A 211 -10.23 -5.45 14.81
N GLY A 212 -9.24 -4.79 14.23
CA GLY A 212 -7.84 -5.08 14.50
C GLY A 212 -6.95 -3.86 14.37
N GLN A 213 -5.82 -3.89 15.06
CA GLN A 213 -4.81 -2.84 14.94
C GLN A 213 -3.40 -3.39 15.16
N ILE A 214 -2.42 -2.75 14.54
CA ILE A 214 -1.01 -3.05 14.71
C ILE A 214 -0.17 -1.77 14.62
N LYS A 215 0.92 -1.71 15.40
CA LYS A 215 1.91 -0.64 15.27
C LYS A 215 2.95 -1.00 14.22
N ILE A 216 3.42 -0.01 13.46
CA ILE A 216 4.45 -0.21 12.44
C ILE A 216 5.81 -0.58 13.04
N ASP A 217 6.08 -0.29 14.31
CA ASP A 217 7.31 -0.70 15.01
C ASP A 217 7.40 -2.21 15.27
N ARG A 218 6.31 -2.97 15.03
CA ARG A 218 6.28 -4.43 15.14
C ARG A 218 6.81 -5.15 13.91
N ILE A 219 7.06 -4.42 12.83
CA ILE A 219 7.73 -4.98 11.66
C ILE A 219 9.19 -5.33 11.99
N LYS A 220 9.62 -6.53 11.60
CA LYS A 220 11.01 -6.96 11.78
C LYS A 220 11.97 -6.20 10.87
N ARG A 221 11.54 -5.96 9.64
CA ARG A 221 12.38 -5.36 8.61
C ARG A 221 12.24 -3.85 8.57
N LYS A 222 13.35 -3.16 8.39
CA LYS A 222 13.34 -1.71 8.17
C LYS A 222 12.75 -1.40 6.79
N HIS A 223 11.97 -0.35 6.69
CA HIS A 223 11.36 0.08 5.42
C HIS A 223 12.44 0.31 4.34
N GLN A 224 13.56 0.95 4.69
CA GLN A 224 14.66 1.17 3.76
C GLN A 224 15.30 -0.14 3.30
N GLU A 225 15.40 -1.15 4.17
CA GLU A 225 15.88 -2.49 3.78
C GLU A 225 15.02 -3.12 2.68
N LEU A 226 13.68 -3.02 2.80
CA LEU A 226 12.76 -3.52 1.79
C LEU A 226 12.95 -2.79 0.44
N GLU A 227 13.11 -1.47 0.49
CA GLU A 227 13.41 -0.64 -0.68
C GLU A 227 14.76 -0.99 -1.30
N ASP A 228 15.81 -1.14 -0.51
CA ASP A 228 17.14 -1.51 -0.99
C ASP A 228 17.12 -2.87 -1.71
N TYR A 229 16.27 -3.80 -1.27
CA TYR A 229 16.14 -5.11 -1.90
C TYR A 229 15.36 -5.06 -3.22
N ILE A 230 14.26 -4.29 -3.28
CA ILE A 230 13.45 -4.20 -4.51
C ILE A 230 14.20 -3.44 -5.62
N PHE A 231 15.02 -2.45 -5.27
CA PHE A 231 15.82 -1.67 -6.23
C PHE A 231 17.16 -2.31 -6.60
N ARG A 232 17.55 -3.43 -5.98
CA ARG A 232 18.88 -4.01 -6.17
C ARG A 232 19.21 -4.38 -7.62
N GLU A 233 18.24 -4.95 -8.34
CA GLU A 233 18.39 -5.36 -9.75
C GLU A 233 17.18 -4.94 -10.62
N MET A 234 16.27 -4.14 -10.06
CA MET A 234 15.11 -3.61 -10.79
C MET A 234 15.13 -2.09 -10.76
N SER A 235 14.65 -1.49 -11.84
CA SER A 235 14.45 -0.05 -11.93
C SER A 235 12.97 0.27 -12.15
N PHE A 236 12.50 1.30 -11.46
CA PHE A 236 11.10 1.74 -11.50
C PHE A 236 11.00 3.17 -12.05
N PRO A 237 11.08 3.36 -13.38
CA PRO A 237 11.07 4.70 -13.97
C PRO A 237 9.78 5.47 -13.73
N LYS A 238 8.68 4.75 -13.43
CA LYS A 238 7.37 5.32 -13.11
C LYS A 238 7.10 5.34 -11.60
N ARG A 239 8.08 5.00 -10.74
CA ARG A 239 7.94 4.81 -9.30
C ARG A 239 7.29 3.49 -8.93
N VAL A 240 7.29 3.19 -7.64
CA VAL A 240 6.73 1.95 -7.11
C VAL A 240 6.05 2.21 -5.78
N TYR A 241 4.95 1.51 -5.57
CA TYR A 241 4.37 1.29 -4.25
C TYR A 241 4.85 -0.04 -3.70
N LEU A 242 5.27 -0.06 -2.44
CA LEU A 242 5.67 -1.29 -1.75
C LEU A 242 4.86 -1.44 -0.46
N MET A 243 3.92 -2.40 -0.46
CA MET A 243 3.21 -2.84 0.74
C MET A 243 4.18 -3.55 1.67
N SER A 244 4.22 -3.16 2.95
CA SER A 244 5.29 -3.57 3.87
C SER A 244 5.00 -4.85 4.64
N GLY A 245 3.87 -5.49 4.41
CA GLY A 245 3.38 -6.65 5.14
C GLY A 245 2.45 -6.28 6.30
N THR A 246 1.81 -7.30 6.84
CA THR A 246 0.80 -7.19 7.91
C THR A 246 1.09 -8.12 9.08
#